data_d1bc4048e4b63f0c40fa77c354f73a1d
#
_entry.id   d1bc4048e4b63f0c40fa77c354f73a1d
#
_cell.length_a   1.000
_cell.length_b   1.000
_cell.length_c   1.000
_cell.angle_alpha   90.00
_cell.angle_beta   90.00
_cell.angle_gamma   90.00
#
_symmetry.space_group_name_H-M   'P 1'
#
loop_
_entity.id
_entity.type
_entity.pdbx_description
1 polymer ?
#
loop_
_entity_poly.entity_id
_entity_poly.type
_entity_poly.pdbx_seq_one_letter_code
_entity_poly.pdbx_strand_id
1 'polypeptide(L)'
;MVYYTSILKSRVVNIVNGTTSVIKLCFYSQIKIIVAGGCSEWCVKNPPMASAELYDPVTNIWTQLPDLPFRLNSARMEMLGGLPTIFGGYNFDTKTQNDILLQYHSDVNKWIPHPTNKLKLKRSSHAAFQVPRNLFPAC
;
A
#
# COMPACT_ATOMS: atom_id res chain seq x y z
N MET A 1 11.57 -12.83 13.08
CA MET A 1 12.17 -11.79 12.28
C MET A 1 13.17 -12.42 11.32
N VAL A 2 13.20 -12.01 10.07
CA VAL A 2 14.07 -12.55 9.01
C VAL A 2 13.66 -13.93 8.50
N TYR A 3 13.01 -13.94 7.30
CA TYR A 3 13.25 -14.98 6.25
C TYR A 3 12.40 -14.73 4.99
N TYR A 4 12.12 -13.46 4.66
CA TYR A 4 11.42 -13.15 3.41
C TYR A 4 12.30 -12.44 2.36
N THR A 5 13.60 -12.36 2.61
CA THR A 5 14.54 -11.61 1.76
C THR A 5 15.12 -12.40 0.59
N SER A 6 14.95 -13.72 0.51
CA SER A 6 15.60 -14.51 -0.53
C SER A 6 14.82 -14.70 -1.83
N ILE A 7 13.49 -14.72 -1.79
CA ILE A 7 12.66 -14.97 -2.98
C ILE A 7 12.30 -13.68 -3.71
N LEU A 8 12.26 -12.55 -3.00
CA LEU A 8 11.91 -11.25 -3.56
C LEU A 8 13.14 -10.44 -4.05
N LYS A 9 14.36 -11.00 -3.95
CA LYS A 9 15.60 -10.23 -4.10
C LYS A 9 15.83 -9.55 -5.44
N SER A 10 15.25 -9.99 -6.54
CA SER A 10 15.57 -9.38 -7.84
C SER A 10 14.61 -8.30 -8.32
N ARG A 11 13.35 -8.32 -7.89
CA ARG A 11 12.35 -7.29 -8.27
C ARG A 11 11.89 -6.42 -7.11
N VAL A 12 11.77 -6.96 -5.91
CA VAL A 12 11.39 -6.19 -4.72
C VAL A 12 12.54 -5.32 -4.19
N VAL A 13 13.80 -5.64 -4.47
CA VAL A 13 14.94 -4.77 -4.13
C VAL A 13 14.87 -3.42 -4.84
N ASN A 14 14.34 -3.35 -6.05
CA ASN A 14 14.08 -2.07 -6.73
C ASN A 14 12.91 -1.28 -6.14
N ILE A 15 12.04 -1.94 -5.38
CA ILE A 15 10.90 -1.32 -4.68
C ILE A 15 11.31 -0.83 -3.29
N VAL A 16 12.22 -1.53 -2.61
CA VAL A 16 12.66 -1.19 -1.24
C VAL A 16 13.57 0.04 -1.21
N ASN A 17 14.25 0.37 -2.31
CA ASN A 17 15.05 1.59 -2.41
C ASN A 17 14.22 2.84 -2.77
N GLY A 18 12.95 2.69 -3.09
CA GLY A 18 11.99 3.78 -3.25
C GLY A 18 11.00 3.82 -2.08
N THR A 19 10.45 4.99 -1.79
CA THR A 19 9.40 5.20 -0.77
C THR A 19 8.05 4.64 -1.22
N THR A 20 8.00 3.36 -1.57
CA THR A 20 6.83 2.67 -2.12
C THR A 20 5.98 2.09 -0.98
N SER A 21 4.67 2.21 -1.09
CA SER A 21 3.74 1.55 -0.17
C SER A 21 3.56 0.09 -0.60
N VAL A 22 4.03 -0.83 0.24
CA VAL A 22 3.94 -2.27 -0.02
C VAL A 22 3.07 -2.93 1.02
N ILE A 23 2.09 -3.72 0.58
CA ILE A 23 1.40 -4.67 1.46
C ILE A 23 1.67 -6.10 1.07
N LYS A 24 1.77 -6.92 2.12
CA LYS A 24 1.65 -8.35 2.04
C LYS A 24 0.21 -8.77 2.40
N LEU A 25 -0.54 -9.26 1.44
CA LEU A 25 -1.83 -9.89 1.66
C LEU A 25 -1.64 -11.37 1.99
N CYS A 26 -2.05 -11.79 3.20
CA CYS A 26 -2.14 -13.20 3.55
C CYS A 26 -3.60 -13.65 3.43
N PHE A 27 -3.93 -14.39 2.38
CA PHE A 27 -5.15 -15.20 2.33
C PHE A 27 -4.84 -16.63 2.76
N TYR A 28 -5.81 -17.36 3.28
CA TYR A 28 -5.70 -18.68 3.94
C TYR A 28 -4.90 -19.76 3.17
N SER A 29 -4.55 -19.57 1.92
CA SER A 29 -3.71 -20.50 1.13
C SER A 29 -2.69 -19.85 0.20
N GLN A 30 -2.76 -18.53 -0.02
CA GLN A 30 -1.87 -17.85 -0.98
C GLN A 30 -1.53 -16.45 -0.48
N ILE A 31 -0.22 -16.20 -0.37
CA ILE A 31 0.30 -14.86 -0.05
C ILE A 31 0.39 -14.10 -1.37
N LYS A 32 -0.38 -13.04 -1.50
CA LYS A 32 -0.22 -12.06 -2.61
C LYS A 32 0.32 -10.74 -2.06
N ILE A 33 1.02 -9.99 -2.91
CA ILE A 33 1.62 -8.71 -2.52
C ILE A 33 1.06 -7.63 -3.41
N ILE A 34 0.46 -6.60 -2.83
CA ILE A 34 0.11 -5.38 -3.56
C ILE A 34 1.20 -4.34 -3.36
N VAL A 35 1.58 -3.71 -4.45
CA VAL A 35 2.47 -2.54 -4.49
C VAL A 35 1.70 -1.41 -5.15
N ALA A 36 1.67 -0.24 -4.53
CA ALA A 36 0.92 0.89 -5.06
C ALA A 36 1.62 2.23 -4.77
N GLY A 37 1.65 3.09 -5.77
CA GLY A 37 2.33 4.38 -5.68
C GLY A 37 3.83 4.27 -5.49
N GLY A 38 4.41 5.26 -4.79
CA GLY A 38 5.85 5.34 -4.56
C GLY A 38 6.57 6.15 -5.62
N CYS A 39 7.88 6.24 -5.49
CA CYS A 39 8.74 6.87 -6.50
C CYS A 39 10.08 6.15 -6.61
N SER A 40 10.71 6.25 -7.75
CA SER A 40 12.08 5.82 -7.97
C SER A 40 13.06 6.96 -7.66
N GLU A 41 14.29 6.60 -7.26
CA GLU A 41 15.41 7.55 -7.11
C GLU A 41 15.06 8.85 -6.36
N TRP A 42 14.56 8.72 -5.13
CA TRP A 42 14.27 9.84 -4.22
C TRP A 42 13.27 10.89 -4.75
N CYS A 43 12.46 10.55 -5.73
CA CYS A 43 11.50 11.46 -6.38
C CYS A 43 12.12 12.74 -7.01
N VAL A 44 13.44 12.78 -7.16
CA VAL A 44 14.13 13.97 -7.67
C VAL A 44 14.05 14.03 -9.20
N LYS A 45 14.29 12.87 -9.83
CA LYS A 45 14.30 12.76 -11.31
C LYS A 45 12.97 12.29 -11.86
N ASN A 46 12.25 11.43 -11.13
CA ASN A 46 10.98 10.86 -11.55
C ASN A 46 9.89 11.19 -10.52
N PRO A 47 8.75 11.74 -10.96
CA PRO A 47 7.65 12.03 -10.06
C PRO A 47 7.09 10.74 -9.45
N PRO A 48 6.47 10.79 -8.28
CA PRO A 48 5.73 9.67 -7.72
C PRO A 48 4.72 9.10 -8.69
N MET A 49 4.48 7.80 -8.58
CA MET A 49 3.57 7.06 -9.45
C MET A 49 2.17 6.96 -8.85
N ALA A 50 1.18 6.75 -9.71
CA ALA A 50 -0.16 6.32 -9.33
C ALA A 50 -0.38 4.83 -9.60
N SER A 51 0.55 4.16 -10.28
CA SER A 51 0.43 2.75 -10.65
C SER A 51 0.31 1.84 -9.45
N ALA A 52 -0.43 0.75 -9.62
CA ALA A 52 -0.54 -0.32 -8.63
C ALA A 52 -0.43 -1.69 -9.31
N GLU A 53 0.19 -2.64 -8.62
CA GLU A 53 0.46 -3.98 -9.13
C GLU A 53 0.21 -5.03 -8.04
N LEU A 54 -0.26 -6.20 -8.46
CA LEU A 54 -0.43 -7.39 -7.63
C LEU A 54 0.59 -8.44 -8.05
N TYR A 55 1.40 -8.90 -7.11
CA TYR A 55 2.31 -10.02 -7.32
C TYR A 55 1.79 -11.29 -6.69
N ASP A 56 1.77 -12.36 -7.48
CA ASP A 56 1.48 -13.70 -7.03
C ASP A 56 2.79 -14.51 -6.95
N PRO A 57 3.29 -14.83 -5.76
CA PRO A 57 4.55 -15.56 -5.61
C PRO A 57 4.46 -17.04 -6.01
N VAL A 58 3.27 -17.63 -6.10
CA VAL A 58 3.08 -19.02 -6.52
C VAL A 58 3.30 -19.16 -8.02
N THR A 59 2.74 -18.24 -8.79
CA THR A 59 2.86 -18.23 -10.26
C THR A 59 4.02 -17.36 -10.75
N ASN A 60 4.63 -16.56 -9.85
CA ASN A 60 5.66 -15.55 -10.18
C ASN A 60 5.17 -14.52 -11.22
N ILE A 61 3.88 -14.16 -11.16
CA ILE A 61 3.26 -13.22 -12.11
C ILE A 61 2.93 -11.91 -11.42
N TRP A 62 3.25 -10.80 -12.10
CA TRP A 62 2.76 -9.46 -11.78
C TRP A 62 1.54 -9.14 -12.62
N THR A 63 0.49 -8.67 -11.99
CA THR A 63 -0.76 -8.24 -12.64
C THR A 63 -0.97 -6.76 -12.35
N GLN A 64 -1.20 -5.98 -13.40
CA GLN A 64 -1.54 -4.57 -13.25
C GLN A 64 -2.90 -4.42 -12.56
N LEU A 65 -2.95 -3.59 -11.54
CA LEU A 65 -4.17 -3.10 -10.90
C LEU A 65 -4.53 -1.73 -11.46
N PRO A 66 -5.77 -1.26 -11.24
CA PRO A 66 -6.14 0.13 -11.54
C PRO A 66 -5.21 1.11 -10.84
N ASP A 67 -4.90 2.20 -11.51
CA ASP A 67 -4.14 3.29 -10.92
C ASP A 67 -4.84 3.90 -9.70
N LEU A 68 -4.06 4.40 -8.77
CA LEU A 68 -4.55 5.27 -7.71
C LEU A 68 -5.15 6.55 -8.30
N PRO A 69 -6.11 7.19 -7.64
CA PRO A 69 -6.74 8.42 -8.15
C PRO A 69 -5.79 9.62 -8.21
N PHE A 70 -4.60 9.52 -7.65
CA PHE A 70 -3.55 10.54 -7.64
C PHE A 70 -2.18 9.90 -7.37
N ARG A 71 -1.12 10.62 -7.73
CA ARG A 71 0.25 10.21 -7.47
C ARG A 71 0.56 10.30 -5.98
N LEU A 72 0.97 9.18 -5.39
CA LEU A 72 1.09 9.02 -3.94
C LEU A 72 2.43 8.43 -3.55
N ASN A 73 3.08 9.01 -2.54
CA ASN A 73 4.24 8.42 -1.91
C ASN A 73 4.16 8.45 -0.38
N SER A 74 5.08 7.75 0.28
CA SER A 74 5.22 7.74 1.74
C SER A 74 3.92 7.43 2.50
N ALA A 75 3.00 6.72 1.86
CA ALA A 75 1.83 6.14 2.50
C ALA A 75 2.15 4.81 3.18
N ARG A 76 1.22 4.30 3.93
CA ARG A 76 1.23 2.91 4.43
C ARG A 76 -0.02 2.20 3.96
N MET A 77 0.11 0.90 3.81
CA MET A 77 -0.98 0.07 3.38
C MET A 77 -1.11 -1.11 4.35
N GLU A 78 -2.31 -1.39 4.82
CA GLU A 78 -2.68 -2.51 5.71
C GLU A 78 -4.07 -3.01 5.38
N MET A 79 -4.45 -4.15 5.95
CA MET A 79 -5.81 -4.66 5.81
C MET A 79 -6.75 -3.95 6.77
N LEU A 80 -7.85 -3.41 6.28
CA LEU A 80 -8.93 -2.83 7.08
C LEU A 80 -10.27 -3.39 6.62
N GLY A 81 -10.97 -4.09 7.52
CA GLY A 81 -12.25 -4.72 7.19
C GLY A 81 -12.16 -5.76 6.07
N GLY A 82 -11.01 -6.45 5.94
CA GLY A 82 -10.79 -7.44 4.88
C GLY A 82 -10.36 -6.84 3.54
N LEU A 83 -10.23 -5.52 3.42
CA LEU A 83 -9.81 -4.83 2.20
C LEU A 83 -8.40 -4.23 2.33
N PRO A 84 -7.56 -4.35 1.29
CA PRO A 84 -6.31 -3.61 1.23
C PRO A 84 -6.58 -2.11 1.31
N THR A 85 -5.99 -1.43 2.28
CA THR A 85 -6.29 -0.02 2.58
C THR A 85 -5.00 0.77 2.68
N ILE A 86 -4.88 1.82 1.89
CA ILE A 86 -3.81 2.82 1.97
C ILE A 86 -4.21 3.88 2.98
N PHE A 87 -3.28 4.24 3.87
CA PHE A 87 -3.46 5.22 4.92
C PHE A 87 -2.58 6.44 4.66
N GLY A 88 -3.19 7.61 4.53
CA GLY A 88 -2.47 8.89 4.39
C GLY A 88 -1.54 8.94 3.19
N GLY A 89 -0.31 9.40 3.41
CA GLY A 89 0.70 9.62 2.40
C GLY A 89 0.76 11.06 1.88
N TYR A 90 1.75 11.33 1.03
CA TYR A 90 1.92 12.62 0.37
C TYR A 90 1.34 12.57 -1.04
N ASN A 91 0.31 13.37 -1.29
CA ASN A 91 -0.28 13.56 -2.62
C ASN A 91 0.59 14.52 -3.43
N PHE A 92 1.22 14.01 -4.48
CA PHE A 92 2.13 14.79 -5.29
C PHE A 92 1.41 15.78 -6.23
N ASP A 93 0.14 15.51 -6.56
CA ASP A 93 -0.64 16.37 -7.43
C ASP A 93 -1.10 17.66 -6.71
N THR A 94 -1.50 17.52 -5.44
CA THR A 94 -1.91 18.65 -4.60
C THR A 94 -0.78 19.22 -3.74
N LYS A 95 0.40 18.57 -3.71
CA LYS A 95 1.55 18.96 -2.88
C LYS A 95 1.24 18.97 -1.38
N THR A 96 0.35 18.09 -0.92
CA THR A 96 -0.09 18.04 0.48
C THR A 96 -0.06 16.61 1.04
N GLN A 97 0.04 16.52 2.36
CA GLN A 97 -0.21 15.25 3.05
C GLN A 97 -1.71 14.94 3.08
N ASN A 98 -2.05 13.65 3.05
CA ASN A 98 -3.43 13.16 3.10
C ASN A 98 -3.82 12.64 4.47
N ASP A 99 -5.11 12.70 4.76
CA ASP A 99 -5.77 11.97 5.84
C ASP A 99 -6.66 10.81 5.32
N ILE A 100 -6.64 10.58 4.01
CA ILE A 100 -7.53 9.63 3.33
C ILE A 100 -7.20 8.17 3.70
N LEU A 101 -8.24 7.34 3.75
CA LEU A 101 -8.17 5.89 3.68
C LEU A 101 -8.68 5.47 2.31
N LEU A 102 -7.81 4.88 1.49
CA LEU A 102 -8.13 4.47 0.13
C LEU A 102 -8.13 2.95 0.04
N GLN A 103 -9.30 2.35 -0.22
CA GLN A 103 -9.50 0.90 -0.23
C GLN A 103 -9.53 0.33 -1.64
N TYR A 104 -8.88 -0.82 -1.84
CA TYR A 104 -9.01 -1.56 -3.08
C TYR A 104 -10.18 -2.55 -2.99
N HIS A 105 -11.15 -2.39 -3.87
CA HIS A 105 -12.31 -3.24 -4.01
C HIS A 105 -12.13 -4.12 -5.25
N SER A 106 -11.83 -5.40 -5.04
CA SER A 106 -11.55 -6.34 -6.14
C SER A 106 -12.78 -6.72 -6.95
N ASP A 107 -13.97 -6.66 -6.37
CA ASP A 107 -15.25 -6.95 -7.02
C ASP A 107 -15.59 -5.96 -8.15
N VAL A 108 -15.25 -4.69 -7.94
CA VAL A 108 -15.42 -3.61 -8.94
C VAL A 108 -14.11 -3.16 -9.56
N ASN A 109 -12.99 -3.76 -9.16
CA ASN A 109 -11.63 -3.46 -9.61
C ASN A 109 -11.30 -1.96 -9.52
N LYS A 110 -11.49 -1.34 -8.33
CA LYS A 110 -11.27 0.10 -8.13
C LYS A 110 -10.69 0.41 -6.75
N TRP A 111 -9.95 1.52 -6.70
CA TRP A 111 -9.57 2.20 -5.47
C TRP A 111 -10.66 3.19 -5.07
N ILE A 112 -11.26 3.01 -3.90
CA ILE A 112 -12.39 3.83 -3.42
C ILE A 112 -12.02 4.43 -2.06
N PRO A 113 -12.19 5.75 -1.87
CA PRO A 113 -12.04 6.36 -0.56
C PRO A 113 -13.03 5.74 0.45
N HIS A 114 -12.55 5.45 1.66
CA HIS A 114 -13.43 4.98 2.73
C HIS A 114 -14.51 6.04 3.03
N PRO A 115 -15.78 5.69 3.06
CA PRO A 115 -16.87 6.67 3.05
C PRO A 115 -16.93 7.56 4.30
N THR A 116 -16.52 7.04 5.45
CA THR A 116 -16.67 7.73 6.74
C THR A 116 -15.38 7.92 7.50
N ASN A 117 -14.42 6.99 7.36
CA ASN A 117 -13.19 7.01 8.14
C ASN A 117 -12.06 7.72 7.39
N LYS A 118 -11.34 8.53 8.15
CA LYS A 118 -10.09 9.16 7.73
C LYS A 118 -9.15 9.27 8.92
N LEU A 119 -7.89 9.55 8.68
CA LEU A 119 -6.94 9.83 9.75
C LEU A 119 -7.32 11.13 10.45
N LYS A 120 -7.14 11.17 11.76
CA LYS A 120 -7.40 12.40 12.55
C LYS A 120 -6.53 13.57 12.09
N LEU A 121 -5.31 13.28 11.63
CA LEU A 121 -4.37 14.26 11.12
C LEU A 121 -3.79 13.77 9.80
N LYS A 122 -3.61 14.68 8.85
CA LYS A 122 -2.88 14.44 7.60
C LYS A 122 -1.45 14.04 7.91
N ARG A 123 -0.96 12.96 7.31
CA ARG A 123 0.40 12.47 7.56
C ARG A 123 0.96 11.64 6.42
N SER A 124 2.28 11.64 6.33
CA SER A 124 3.08 10.77 5.47
C SER A 124 4.24 10.18 6.28
N SER A 125 4.95 9.20 5.73
CA SER A 125 6.13 8.55 6.35
C SER A 125 5.85 8.00 7.76
N HIS A 126 4.63 7.59 8.03
CA HIS A 126 4.19 6.98 9.29
C HIS A 126 4.23 5.45 9.21
N ALA A 127 4.02 4.78 10.32
CA ALA A 127 3.76 3.34 10.39
C ALA A 127 2.27 3.08 10.54
N ALA A 128 1.78 1.98 9.98
CA ALA A 128 0.48 1.39 10.24
C ALA A 128 0.65 -0.12 10.36
N PHE A 129 -0.09 -0.76 11.24
CA PHE A 129 -0.10 -2.20 11.40
C PHE A 129 -1.43 -2.65 11.99
N GLN A 130 -1.85 -3.85 11.62
CA GLN A 130 -3.04 -4.46 12.18
C GLN A 130 -2.74 -5.05 13.56
N VAL A 131 -3.62 -4.77 14.51
CA VAL A 131 -3.53 -5.31 15.87
C VAL A 131 -4.67 -6.31 16.08
N PRO A 132 -4.41 -7.52 16.60
CA PRO A 132 -5.46 -8.47 16.94
C PRO A 132 -6.44 -7.89 17.97
N ARG A 133 -7.74 -8.12 17.77
CA ARG A 133 -8.80 -7.60 18.66
C ARG A 133 -8.65 -7.98 20.12
N ASN A 134 -8.11 -9.18 20.40
CA ASN A 134 -7.91 -9.68 21.75
C ASN A 134 -6.84 -8.92 22.55
N LEU A 135 -6.02 -8.08 21.91
CA LEU A 135 -5.04 -7.23 22.60
C LEU A 135 -5.65 -5.92 23.14
N PHE A 136 -6.86 -5.59 22.74
CA PHE A 136 -7.61 -4.45 23.27
C PHE A 136 -8.96 -4.95 23.76
N PRO A 137 -9.16 -5.10 25.07
CA PRO A 137 -10.50 -5.32 25.61
C PRO A 137 -11.38 -4.17 25.17
N ALA A 138 -12.64 -4.48 24.80
CA ALA A 138 -13.60 -3.48 24.40
C ALA A 138 -13.70 -2.41 25.52
N CYS A 139 -13.41 -1.17 25.17
CA CYS A 139 -13.75 -0.03 26.03
C CYS A 139 -15.25 0.15 26.06
#